data_e4677574ac3716e4dc6422c5ed911646
#
_entry.id   e4677574ac3716e4dc6422c5ed911646
#
_cell.length_a   1.000
_cell.length_b   1.000
_cell.length_c   1.000
_cell.angle_alpha   90.00
_cell.angle_beta   90.00
_cell.angle_gamma   90.00
#
_symmetry.space_group_name_H-M   'P 1'
#
loop_
_entity.id
_entity.type
_entity.pdbx_description
1 polymer ?
#
loop_
_entity_poly.entity_id
_entity_poly.type
_entity_poly.pdbx_seq_one_letter_code
_entity_poly.pdbx_strand_id
1 'polypeptide(L)'
;MTDYTWFSGDAPRTPPEQSFLASLRAGAARWDLPGLDPDLTGTDTSRDPLLATVDLPVVGAILQIAFWADDSPHSWLLTGGWGDQHVLDNHSDGPDDLTVLGVVAGAETFGAWAADWLDRQLHRPVERLDWLVHGQVAKTRWQLAGSGRHLRTTGSTFPARRRRPDRVSVTRTTEVEAD
;
A
#
# COMPACT_ATOMS: atom_id res chain seq x y z
N MET A 1 18.57 -21.71 -1.54
CA MET A 1 18.46 -20.25 -1.66
C MET A 1 17.07 -20.00 -2.20
N THR A 2 16.14 -19.57 -1.36
CA THR A 2 14.75 -19.30 -1.79
C THR A 2 14.80 -18.04 -2.63
N ASP A 3 14.44 -18.18 -3.90
CA ASP A 3 14.38 -17.05 -4.84
C ASP A 3 13.10 -16.26 -4.48
N TYR A 4 13.23 -15.25 -3.60
CA TYR A 4 12.11 -14.39 -3.22
C TYR A 4 11.72 -13.54 -4.42
N THR A 5 10.55 -13.82 -4.95
CA THR A 5 9.98 -13.07 -6.08
C THR A 5 8.98 -12.05 -5.56
N TRP A 6 9.09 -10.80 -6.01
CA TRP A 6 8.11 -9.75 -5.74
C TRP A 6 6.70 -10.22 -6.10
N PHE A 7 5.73 -9.89 -5.25
CA PHE A 7 4.32 -10.25 -5.44
C PHE A 7 4.13 -11.75 -5.65
N SER A 8 4.72 -12.56 -4.76
CA SER A 8 4.48 -14.00 -4.69
C SER A 8 3.05 -14.28 -4.22
N GLY A 9 2.51 -15.47 -4.49
CA GLY A 9 1.18 -15.87 -4.08
C GLY A 9 0.45 -16.61 -5.20
N ASP A 10 -0.84 -16.33 -5.37
CA ASP A 10 -1.67 -17.02 -6.33
C ASP A 10 -1.22 -16.77 -7.78
N ALA A 11 -1.39 -17.79 -8.62
CA ALA A 11 -1.11 -17.67 -10.04
C ALA A 11 -2.20 -16.82 -10.74
N PRO A 12 -1.81 -15.97 -11.72
CA PRO A 12 -2.78 -15.22 -12.52
C PRO A 12 -3.70 -16.17 -13.30
N ARG A 13 -5.00 -15.86 -13.36
CA ARG A 13 -6.03 -16.70 -13.99
C ARG A 13 -6.18 -16.46 -15.49
N THR A 14 -5.83 -15.25 -15.93
CA THR A 14 -6.04 -14.81 -17.31
C THR A 14 -4.76 -14.26 -17.94
N PRO A 15 -4.62 -14.26 -19.28
CA PRO A 15 -3.47 -13.65 -19.95
C PRO A 15 -3.26 -12.16 -19.60
N PRO A 16 -4.31 -11.31 -19.49
CA PRO A 16 -4.14 -9.94 -19.02
C PRO A 16 -3.56 -9.85 -17.61
N GLU A 17 -4.06 -10.65 -16.66
CA GLU A 17 -3.51 -10.71 -15.29
C GLU A 17 -2.04 -11.15 -15.29
N GLN A 18 -1.67 -12.10 -16.16
CA GLN A 18 -0.28 -12.55 -16.29
C GLN A 18 0.63 -11.42 -16.80
N SER A 19 0.20 -10.68 -17.82
CA SER A 19 0.96 -9.55 -18.38
C SER A 19 1.07 -8.40 -17.38
N PHE A 20 -0.03 -8.08 -16.67
CA PHE A 20 -0.05 -7.10 -15.60
C PHE A 20 0.97 -7.45 -14.49
N LEU A 21 0.89 -8.67 -13.97
CA LEU A 21 1.72 -9.11 -12.85
C LEU A 21 3.21 -9.19 -13.24
N ALA A 22 3.51 -9.62 -14.47
CA ALA A 22 4.88 -9.63 -14.98
C ALA A 22 5.48 -8.22 -15.03
N SER A 23 4.71 -7.24 -15.49
CA SER A 23 5.14 -5.83 -15.55
C SER A 23 5.28 -5.21 -14.16
N LEU A 24 4.33 -5.49 -13.25
CA LEU A 24 4.39 -5.05 -11.85
C LEU A 24 5.66 -5.57 -11.16
N ARG A 25 5.97 -6.86 -11.30
CA ARG A 25 7.18 -7.50 -10.76
C ARG A 25 8.46 -6.89 -11.33
N ALA A 26 8.49 -6.64 -12.63
CA ALA A 26 9.62 -5.99 -13.28
C ALA A 26 9.83 -4.54 -12.80
N GLY A 27 8.75 -3.84 -12.44
CA GLY A 27 8.80 -2.54 -11.78
C GLY A 27 9.38 -2.64 -10.38
N ALA A 28 8.83 -3.53 -9.56
CA ALA A 28 9.23 -3.72 -8.17
C ALA A 28 10.70 -4.16 -8.02
N ALA A 29 11.20 -4.95 -8.96
CA ALA A 29 12.61 -5.36 -8.98
C ALA A 29 13.61 -4.19 -9.09
N ARG A 30 13.15 -3.00 -9.44
CA ARG A 30 13.96 -1.78 -9.54
C ARG A 30 13.84 -0.86 -8.32
N TRP A 31 12.98 -1.20 -7.36
CA TRP A 31 12.81 -0.40 -6.14
C TRP A 31 14.07 -0.43 -5.29
N ASP A 32 14.51 0.74 -4.88
CA ASP A 32 15.61 0.93 -3.92
C ASP A 32 15.03 1.42 -2.59
N LEU A 33 14.46 0.47 -1.85
CA LEU A 33 13.71 0.71 -0.62
C LEU A 33 14.29 -0.11 0.52
N PRO A 34 15.21 0.45 1.31
CA PRO A 34 15.75 -0.23 2.47
C PRO A 34 14.63 -0.71 3.42
N GLY A 35 14.70 -1.96 3.85
CA GLY A 35 13.71 -2.55 4.77
C GLY A 35 12.42 -3.06 4.11
N LEU A 36 12.32 -3.00 2.78
CA LEU A 36 11.24 -3.64 2.04
C LEU A 36 11.77 -4.88 1.33
N ASP A 37 11.33 -6.04 1.77
CA ASP A 37 11.68 -7.33 1.17
C ASP A 37 10.52 -7.89 0.32
N PRO A 38 10.79 -8.72 -0.71
CA PRO A 38 9.75 -9.34 -1.53
C PRO A 38 8.72 -10.17 -0.74
N ASP A 39 9.08 -10.72 0.42
CA ASP A 39 8.18 -11.49 1.29
C ASP A 39 7.11 -10.63 1.99
N LEU A 40 7.27 -9.30 1.99
CA LEU A 40 6.25 -8.35 2.41
C LEU A 40 5.24 -8.04 1.29
N THR A 41 5.36 -8.69 0.14
CA THR A 41 4.45 -8.48 -0.99
C THR A 41 3.71 -9.76 -1.34
N GLY A 42 2.46 -9.61 -1.77
CA GLY A 42 1.62 -10.76 -2.08
C GLY A 42 0.65 -10.51 -3.21
N THR A 43 0.11 -11.61 -3.77
CA THR A 43 -1.00 -11.58 -4.72
C THR A 43 -2.11 -12.54 -4.29
N ASP A 44 -3.34 -12.10 -4.51
CA ASP A 44 -4.55 -12.91 -4.35
C ASP A 44 -5.36 -12.81 -5.65
N THR A 45 -5.61 -13.97 -6.27
CA THR A 45 -6.44 -14.13 -7.45
C THR A 45 -7.63 -15.05 -7.19
N SER A 46 -7.87 -15.42 -5.94
CA SER A 46 -8.98 -16.30 -5.56
C SER A 46 -10.35 -15.71 -5.88
N ARG A 47 -10.42 -14.39 -6.06
CA ARG A 47 -11.60 -13.61 -6.42
C ARG A 47 -11.25 -12.60 -7.52
N ASP A 48 -12.26 -11.99 -8.15
CA ASP A 48 -12.10 -10.75 -8.88
C ASP A 48 -12.14 -9.58 -7.90
N PRO A 49 -11.23 -8.63 -8.05
CA PRO A 49 -10.12 -8.52 -9.03
C PRO A 49 -8.85 -9.29 -8.63
N LEU A 50 -7.82 -9.27 -9.50
CA LEU A 50 -6.46 -9.57 -9.05
C LEU A 50 -6.03 -8.51 -8.05
N LEU A 51 -5.64 -8.95 -6.85
CA LEU A 51 -5.10 -8.10 -5.80
C LEU A 51 -3.59 -8.24 -5.71
N ALA A 52 -2.89 -7.12 -5.56
CA ALA A 52 -1.48 -7.08 -5.18
C ALA A 52 -1.32 -6.21 -3.94
N THR A 53 -0.59 -6.69 -2.95
CA THR A 53 -0.43 -6.02 -1.64
C THR A 53 1.03 -5.83 -1.28
N VAL A 54 1.30 -4.78 -0.53
CA VAL A 54 2.57 -4.54 0.15
C VAL A 54 2.27 -4.30 1.62
N ASP A 55 2.75 -5.20 2.48
CA ASP A 55 2.61 -5.09 3.92
C ASP A 55 3.69 -4.18 4.49
N LEU A 56 3.28 -3.25 5.35
CA LEU A 56 4.16 -2.28 5.99
C LEU A 56 4.05 -2.42 7.51
N PRO A 57 4.71 -3.44 8.10
CA PRO A 57 4.55 -3.80 9.51
C PRO A 57 4.94 -2.67 10.46
N VAL A 58 5.92 -1.84 10.10
CA VAL A 58 6.40 -0.71 10.93
C VAL A 58 5.27 0.28 11.21
N VAL A 59 4.50 0.63 10.18
CA VAL A 59 3.35 1.53 10.31
C VAL A 59 2.04 0.78 10.50
N GLY A 60 2.05 -0.55 10.33
CA GLY A 60 0.89 -1.42 10.42
C GLY A 60 -0.20 -1.06 9.42
N ALA A 61 0.19 -0.73 8.22
CA ALA A 61 -0.67 -0.41 7.09
C ALA A 61 -0.33 -1.30 5.90
N ILE A 62 -1.23 -1.35 4.94
CA ILE A 62 -1.09 -2.12 3.71
C ILE A 62 -1.32 -1.19 2.53
N LEU A 63 -0.44 -1.25 1.53
CA LEU A 63 -0.71 -0.71 0.20
C LEU A 63 -1.33 -1.80 -0.65
N GLN A 64 -2.40 -1.46 -1.36
CA GLN A 64 -3.16 -2.41 -2.17
C GLN A 64 -3.33 -1.87 -3.58
N ILE A 65 -3.24 -2.78 -4.53
CA ILE A 65 -3.60 -2.57 -5.94
C ILE A 65 -4.66 -3.60 -6.29
N ALA A 66 -5.68 -3.17 -7.04
CA ALA A 66 -6.65 -4.07 -7.65
C ALA A 66 -6.73 -3.83 -9.15
N PHE A 67 -6.64 -4.90 -9.91
CA PHE A 67 -6.74 -4.89 -11.36
C PHE A 67 -7.89 -5.77 -11.83
N TRP A 68 -8.91 -5.14 -12.45
CA TRP A 68 -10.02 -5.81 -13.10
C TRP A 68 -9.77 -5.87 -14.60
N ALA A 69 -9.68 -7.07 -15.13
CA ALA A 69 -9.50 -7.33 -16.55
C ALA A 69 -10.75 -8.04 -17.11
N ASP A 70 -11.73 -7.25 -17.48
CA ASP A 70 -12.91 -7.75 -18.20
C ASP A 70 -12.58 -8.18 -19.64
N ASP A 71 -13.54 -8.78 -20.32
CA ASP A 71 -13.43 -9.25 -21.72
C ASP A 71 -13.05 -8.12 -22.70
N SER A 72 -13.31 -6.87 -22.34
CA SER A 72 -12.99 -5.69 -23.15
C SER A 72 -11.89 -4.86 -22.49
N PRO A 73 -10.76 -4.59 -23.16
CA PRO A 73 -9.72 -3.69 -22.65
C PRO A 73 -10.22 -2.27 -22.36
N HIS A 74 -11.35 -1.85 -22.94
CA HIS A 74 -11.94 -0.54 -22.68
C HIS A 74 -12.60 -0.41 -21.27
N SER A 75 -12.89 -1.54 -20.63
CA SER A 75 -13.53 -1.60 -19.31
C SER A 75 -12.55 -1.95 -18.18
N TRP A 76 -11.26 -2.08 -18.50
CA TRP A 76 -10.28 -2.41 -17.47
C TRP A 76 -10.17 -1.29 -16.44
N LEU A 77 -10.09 -1.69 -15.20
CA LEU A 77 -10.00 -0.79 -14.07
C LEU A 77 -8.76 -1.15 -13.24
N LEU A 78 -7.98 -0.13 -12.90
CA LEU A 78 -6.91 -0.22 -11.93
C LEU A 78 -7.22 0.73 -10.79
N THR A 79 -7.22 0.22 -9.57
CA THR A 79 -7.30 1.04 -8.38
C THR A 79 -6.16 0.73 -7.42
N GLY A 80 -5.82 1.68 -6.57
CA GLY A 80 -4.81 1.50 -5.54
C GLY A 80 -5.07 2.41 -4.36
N GLY A 81 -4.74 1.96 -3.17
CA GLY A 81 -4.98 2.73 -1.96
C GLY A 81 -4.22 2.20 -0.74
N TRP A 82 -4.25 3.00 0.32
CA TRP A 82 -3.79 2.65 1.65
C TRP A 82 -4.94 2.02 2.43
N GLY A 83 -4.67 0.91 3.12
CA GLY A 83 -5.64 0.23 3.98
C GLY A 83 -4.98 -0.32 5.24
N ASP A 84 -5.80 -0.89 6.12
CA ASP A 84 -5.38 -1.60 7.32
C ASP A 84 -5.70 -3.10 7.26
N GLN A 85 -6.36 -3.54 6.18
CA GLN A 85 -6.73 -4.93 5.90
C GLN A 85 -6.58 -5.22 4.41
N HIS A 86 -6.41 -6.49 4.06
CA HIS A 86 -6.38 -6.98 2.67
C HIS A 86 -7.78 -6.98 2.02
N VAL A 87 -8.48 -5.85 2.08
CA VAL A 87 -9.84 -5.70 1.55
C VAL A 87 -9.97 -4.34 0.87
N LEU A 88 -10.48 -4.35 -0.35
CA LEU A 88 -10.65 -3.15 -1.17
C LEU A 88 -11.78 -2.20 -0.70
N ASP A 89 -12.53 -2.58 0.33
CA ASP A 89 -13.76 -1.88 0.74
C ASP A 89 -13.53 -0.46 1.30
N ASN A 90 -12.28 -0.06 1.50
CA ASN A 90 -11.93 1.25 2.02
C ASN A 90 -11.42 2.24 0.96
N HIS A 91 -11.74 2.03 -0.31
CA HIS A 91 -11.44 3.01 -1.35
C HIS A 91 -12.19 4.31 -1.05
N SER A 92 -11.43 5.28 -0.59
CA SER A 92 -11.86 6.67 -0.66
C SER A 92 -11.24 7.25 -1.94
N ASP A 93 -12.02 7.93 -2.77
CA ASP A 93 -11.51 8.70 -3.92
C ASP A 93 -10.68 9.90 -3.44
N GLY A 94 -9.63 9.59 -2.68
CA GLY A 94 -8.73 10.58 -2.12
C GLY A 94 -7.61 10.95 -3.09
N PRO A 95 -6.95 12.09 -2.89
CA PRO A 95 -5.84 12.52 -3.73
C PRO A 95 -4.63 11.58 -3.65
N ASP A 96 -4.61 10.69 -2.66
CA ASP A 96 -3.55 9.71 -2.43
C ASP A 96 -3.83 8.37 -3.11
N ASP A 97 -5.05 8.17 -3.63
CA ASP A 97 -5.48 6.92 -4.25
C ASP A 97 -5.19 6.90 -5.76
N LEU A 98 -5.11 5.72 -6.33
CA LEU A 98 -4.96 5.48 -7.75
C LEU A 98 -6.32 5.05 -8.32
N THR A 99 -6.75 5.69 -9.40
CA THR A 99 -7.87 5.21 -10.20
C THR A 99 -7.57 5.45 -11.67
N VAL A 100 -7.55 4.38 -12.46
CA VAL A 100 -7.40 4.43 -13.91
C VAL A 100 -8.56 3.66 -14.52
N LEU A 101 -9.44 4.37 -15.20
CA LEU A 101 -10.63 3.84 -15.87
C LEU A 101 -10.80 4.48 -17.24
N GLY A 102 -11.32 3.72 -18.20
CA GLY A 102 -11.64 4.22 -19.54
C GLY A 102 -10.41 4.50 -20.41
N VAL A 103 -9.25 3.96 -20.02
CA VAL A 103 -7.99 4.06 -20.80
C VAL A 103 -7.79 2.78 -21.56
N VAL A 104 -7.53 2.90 -22.87
CA VAL A 104 -7.18 1.77 -23.75
C VAL A 104 -5.67 1.60 -23.77
N ALA A 105 -5.19 0.60 -23.04
CA ALA A 105 -3.77 0.25 -22.99
C ALA A 105 -3.62 -1.26 -22.77
N GLY A 106 -2.43 -1.80 -22.99
CA GLY A 106 -2.13 -3.19 -22.65
C GLY A 106 -2.02 -3.40 -21.14
N ALA A 107 -2.24 -4.63 -20.69
CA ALA A 107 -2.16 -4.97 -19.27
C ALA A 107 -0.77 -4.71 -18.65
N GLU A 108 0.29 -4.83 -19.45
CA GLU A 108 1.64 -4.46 -19.08
C GLU A 108 1.79 -2.98 -18.73
N THR A 109 1.04 -2.11 -19.40
CA THR A 109 1.03 -0.66 -19.11
C THR A 109 0.36 -0.39 -17.76
N PHE A 110 -0.76 -1.07 -17.48
CA PHE A 110 -1.41 -0.98 -16.16
C PHE A 110 -0.49 -1.49 -15.05
N GLY A 111 0.24 -2.60 -15.29
CA GLY A 111 1.23 -3.12 -14.35
C GLY A 111 2.39 -2.14 -14.07
N ALA A 112 2.87 -1.45 -15.11
CA ALA A 112 3.89 -0.41 -14.96
C ALA A 112 3.36 0.78 -14.14
N TRP A 113 2.15 1.27 -14.41
CA TRP A 113 1.54 2.35 -13.62
C TRP A 113 1.32 1.97 -12.16
N ALA A 114 0.92 0.71 -11.90
CA ALA A 114 0.79 0.18 -10.55
C ALA A 114 2.13 0.20 -9.81
N ALA A 115 3.21 -0.28 -10.46
CA ALA A 115 4.56 -0.26 -9.88
C ALA A 115 5.04 1.15 -9.58
N ASP A 116 4.87 2.09 -10.51
CA ASP A 116 5.26 3.49 -10.34
C ASP A 116 4.45 4.20 -9.24
N TRP A 117 3.15 3.87 -9.12
CA TRP A 117 2.33 4.43 -8.05
C TRP A 117 2.75 3.88 -6.68
N LEU A 118 2.96 2.57 -6.55
CA LEU A 118 3.44 1.94 -5.32
C LEU A 118 4.79 2.53 -4.90
N ASP A 119 5.74 2.66 -5.82
CA ASP A 119 7.05 3.26 -5.56
C ASP A 119 6.92 4.66 -4.97
N ARG A 120 6.09 5.52 -5.59
CA ARG A 120 5.82 6.86 -5.06
C ARG A 120 5.19 6.84 -3.67
N GLN A 121 4.25 5.91 -3.39
CA GLN A 121 3.62 5.81 -2.09
C GLN A 121 4.60 5.31 -1.01
N LEU A 122 5.47 4.34 -1.35
CA LEU A 122 6.48 3.78 -0.46
C LEU A 122 7.57 4.79 -0.05
N HIS A 123 7.83 5.78 -0.90
CA HIS A 123 8.76 6.88 -0.58
C HIS A 123 8.13 8.02 0.24
N ARG A 124 6.83 7.97 0.50
CA ARG A 124 6.17 9.05 1.25
C ARG A 124 6.57 9.02 2.72
N PRO A 125 6.83 10.19 3.30
CA PRO A 125 7.06 10.30 4.72
C PRO A 125 5.76 10.03 5.50
N VAL A 126 5.92 9.37 6.65
CA VAL A 126 4.84 9.06 7.58
C VAL A 126 5.10 9.78 8.89
N GLU A 127 4.07 10.40 9.44
CA GLU A 127 4.09 11.00 10.76
C GLU A 127 3.57 10.01 11.80
N ARG A 128 4.34 9.84 12.86
CA ARG A 128 3.92 9.19 14.10
C ARG A 128 3.59 10.26 15.13
N LEU A 129 2.36 10.22 15.62
CA LEU A 129 1.81 11.13 16.61
C LEU A 129 1.58 10.37 17.91
N ASP A 130 2.32 10.72 18.98
CA ASP A 130 2.20 10.07 20.28
C ASP A 130 1.54 11.00 21.30
N TRP A 131 0.61 10.44 22.08
CA TRP A 131 0.01 11.06 23.25
C TRP A 131 0.48 10.33 24.51
N LEU A 132 1.03 11.10 25.44
CA LEU A 132 1.61 10.56 26.67
C LEU A 132 0.65 10.72 27.84
N VAL A 133 0.63 9.73 28.73
CA VAL A 133 -0.01 9.78 30.04
C VAL A 133 1.03 9.36 31.06
N HIS A 134 1.30 10.21 32.04
CA HIS A 134 2.36 10.00 33.03
C HIS A 134 3.72 9.66 32.43
N GLY A 135 4.06 10.28 31.29
CA GLY A 135 5.35 10.08 30.57
C GLY A 135 5.41 8.83 29.70
N GLN A 136 4.40 7.98 29.69
CA GLN A 136 4.31 6.78 28.85
C GLN A 136 3.38 7.00 27.67
N VAL A 137 3.70 6.37 26.51
CA VAL A 137 2.84 6.44 25.34
C VAL A 137 1.53 5.71 25.61
N ALA A 138 0.45 6.46 25.65
CA ALA A 138 -0.90 5.92 25.85
C ALA A 138 -1.64 5.68 24.53
N LYS A 139 -1.27 6.45 23.49
CA LYS A 139 -1.87 6.36 22.16
C LYS A 139 -0.84 6.76 21.13
N THR A 140 -0.78 6.02 20.02
CA THR A 140 -0.05 6.38 18.80
C THR A 140 -1.00 6.42 17.62
N ARG A 141 -0.84 7.42 16.76
CA ARG A 141 -1.49 7.49 15.46
C ARG A 141 -0.43 7.63 14.38
N TRP A 142 -0.59 6.86 13.32
CA TRP A 142 0.19 6.97 12.10
C TRP A 142 -0.63 7.63 11.00
N GLN A 143 -0.02 8.55 10.27
CA GLN A 143 -0.66 9.23 9.16
C GLN A 143 0.37 9.61 8.09
N LEU A 144 -0.07 9.75 6.82
CA LEU A 144 0.78 10.28 5.77
C LEU A 144 1.10 11.75 6.06
N ALA A 145 2.38 12.10 6.01
CA ALA A 145 2.79 13.50 6.11
C ALA A 145 2.23 14.31 4.92
N GLY A 146 1.82 15.54 5.20
CA GLY A 146 1.27 16.45 4.21
C GLY A 146 -0.25 16.29 4.01
N SER A 147 -0.78 15.10 3.70
CA SER A 147 -2.22 14.89 3.55
C SER A 147 -2.94 14.63 4.87
N GLY A 148 -2.21 14.15 5.89
CA GLY A 148 -2.81 13.75 7.16
C GLY A 148 -3.70 12.51 7.08
N ARG A 149 -3.65 11.77 5.95
CA ARG A 149 -4.42 10.54 5.78
C ARG A 149 -4.08 9.57 6.90
N HIS A 150 -5.10 9.13 7.61
CA HIS A 150 -4.97 8.16 8.69
C HIS A 150 -4.55 6.79 8.13
N LEU A 151 -3.52 6.20 8.74
CA LEU A 151 -3.06 4.84 8.41
C LEU A 151 -3.46 3.86 9.51
N ARG A 152 -3.07 4.15 10.75
CA ARG A 152 -3.32 3.27 11.89
C ARG A 152 -3.41 4.07 13.20
N THR A 153 -4.11 3.50 14.17
CA THR A 153 -4.08 3.96 15.57
C THR A 153 -3.88 2.76 16.48
N THR A 154 -3.00 2.90 17.47
CA THR A 154 -2.78 1.92 18.54
C THR A 154 -2.97 2.58 19.91
N GLY A 155 -3.22 1.78 20.95
CA GLY A 155 -3.38 2.26 22.31
C GLY A 155 -4.83 2.60 22.68
N SER A 156 -5.02 3.30 23.80
CA SER A 156 -6.33 3.51 24.39
C SER A 156 -7.18 4.54 23.64
N THR A 157 -8.51 4.38 23.71
CA THR A 157 -9.51 5.30 23.15
C THR A 157 -9.67 6.59 23.96
N PHE A 158 -8.63 7.02 24.66
CA PHE A 158 -8.64 8.24 25.45
C PHE A 158 -9.17 9.42 24.61
N PRO A 159 -9.92 10.39 25.17
CA PRO A 159 -10.54 11.49 24.44
C PRO A 159 -9.51 12.48 23.90
N ALA A 160 -8.57 11.98 23.07
CA ALA A 160 -7.52 12.75 22.43
C ALA A 160 -8.05 13.61 21.26
N ARG A 161 -9.36 13.62 20.97
CA ARG A 161 -9.94 14.36 19.83
C ARG A 161 -9.69 15.87 19.87
N ARG A 162 -9.25 16.42 21.03
CA ARG A 162 -8.97 17.87 21.19
C ARG A 162 -7.57 18.17 21.72
N ARG A 163 -6.76 17.15 22.04
CA ARG A 163 -5.40 17.35 22.54
C ARG A 163 -4.40 17.21 21.43
N ARG A 164 -3.47 18.15 21.34
CA ARG A 164 -2.32 18.02 20.42
C ARG A 164 -1.45 16.83 20.84
N PRO A 165 -0.78 16.14 19.91
CA PRO A 165 0.20 15.11 20.26
C PRO A 165 1.32 15.73 21.10
N ASP A 166 1.88 14.92 22.01
CA ASP A 166 3.01 15.34 22.84
C ASP A 166 4.33 15.17 22.10
N ARG A 167 4.37 14.24 21.13
CA ARG A 167 5.51 14.00 20.25
C ARG A 167 5.03 13.81 18.82
N VAL A 168 5.83 14.30 17.88
CA VAL A 168 5.66 14.06 16.45
C VAL A 168 7.02 13.65 15.91
N SER A 169 7.09 12.49 15.30
CA SER A 169 8.26 12.02 14.54
C SER A 169 7.86 11.74 13.10
N VAL A 170 8.80 11.92 12.19
CA VAL A 170 8.61 11.64 10.76
C VAL A 170 9.59 10.54 10.39
N THR A 171 9.10 9.50 9.75
CA THR A 171 9.90 8.37 9.26
C THR A 171 9.46 8.01 7.84
N ARG A 172 10.22 7.16 7.17
CA ARG A 172 9.78 6.54 5.93
C ARG A 172 8.97 5.27 6.24
N THR A 173 8.10 4.90 5.32
CA THR A 173 7.21 3.74 5.46
C THR A 173 7.98 2.42 5.63
N THR A 174 9.20 2.35 5.12
CA THR A 174 10.05 1.14 5.11
C THR A 174 11.21 1.19 6.12
N GLU A 175 11.47 2.34 6.76
CA GLU A 175 12.54 2.45 7.76
C GLU A 175 12.08 1.88 9.09
N VAL A 176 12.80 0.87 9.57
CA VAL A 176 12.68 0.39 10.96
C VAL A 176 13.29 1.45 11.86
N GLU A 177 12.54 2.00 12.84
CA GLU A 177 13.15 2.80 13.90
C GLU A 177 14.17 1.89 14.60
N ALA A 178 15.45 2.28 14.58
CA ALA A 178 16.44 1.65 15.43
C ALA A 178 16.11 2.02 16.87
N ASP A 179 15.72 1.02 17.67
CA ASP A 179 15.52 1.14 19.12
C ASP A 179 16.82 1.54 19.83
#